data_3609ac1e9660de30387f843cd15e2a6c
#
_entry.id   3609ac1e9660de30387f843cd15e2a6c
#
_cell.length_a   1.000
_cell.length_b   1.000
_cell.length_c   1.000
_cell.angle_alpha   90.00
_cell.angle_beta   90.00
_cell.angle_gamma   90.00
#
_symmetry.space_group_name_H-M   'P 1'
#
loop_
_entity.id
_entity.type
_entity.pdbx_description
1 polymer ?
#
loop_
_entity_poly.entity_id
_entity_poly.type
_entity_poly.pdbx_seq_one_letter_code
_entity_poly.pdbx_strand_id
1 'polypeptide(L)'
;WKGLVGSEMCIRDRNSWNAENLAKMPEYYIMHLNEDMVQSVMPHYPQSNCYENWLNDQELEVYTNSFFKNSFQPALNWYRCMTSNDLNSDLRIFSGKKIEVPSCFIAGEKDWGIYQKPGALEIMENNLCLHYKGRHIIQNAGHWVQQENHVDVAKTLIDFFKNNNLF
;
A
#
# COMPACT_ATOMS: atom_id res chain seq x y z
N TRP A 1 -12.33 -8.58 -14.00
CA TRP A 1 -11.27 -7.73 -13.41
C TRP A 1 -11.70 -6.27 -13.16
N LYS A 2 -12.86 -5.88 -13.64
CA LYS A 2 -13.41 -4.52 -13.61
C LYS A 2 -13.81 -4.07 -12.20
N GLY A 3 -13.04 -4.13 -11.21
CA GLY A 3 -13.41 -3.64 -9.89
C GLY A 3 -12.43 -3.94 -8.77
N LEU A 4 -11.33 -4.63 -9.08
CA LEU A 4 -10.49 -5.19 -8.02
C LEU A 4 -9.36 -4.27 -7.51
N VAL A 5 -9.02 -3.21 -8.19
CA VAL A 5 -7.81 -2.43 -7.85
C VAL A 5 -8.10 -0.99 -7.47
N GLY A 6 -9.12 -0.60 -6.95
CA GLY A 6 -9.21 0.77 -6.46
C GLY A 6 -10.61 1.31 -6.28
N SER A 7 -11.53 0.97 -7.16
CA SER A 7 -12.84 1.63 -7.14
C SER A 7 -13.72 1.18 -5.98
N GLU A 8 -13.68 -0.07 -5.56
CA GLU A 8 -14.58 -0.54 -4.50
C GLU A 8 -14.05 -0.30 -3.07
N MET A 9 -12.75 -0.33 -2.87
CA MET A 9 -12.20 0.03 -1.56
C MET A 9 -12.34 1.53 -1.26
N CYS A 10 -12.26 2.36 -2.29
CA CYS A 10 -12.45 3.80 -2.16
C CYS A 10 -13.92 4.22 -2.12
N ILE A 11 -14.82 3.46 -2.73
CA ILE A 11 -16.26 3.82 -2.85
C ILE A 11 -17.04 3.62 -1.55
N ARG A 12 -16.59 2.79 -0.62
CA ARG A 12 -17.33 2.54 0.63
C ARG A 12 -17.41 3.73 1.57
N ASP A 13 -16.50 4.68 1.43
CA ASP A 13 -16.48 5.89 2.26
C ASP A 13 -16.60 7.15 1.41
N ARG A 14 -17.71 7.25 0.66
CA ARG A 14 -17.97 8.35 -0.29
C ARG A 14 -17.88 9.75 0.34
N ASN A 15 -18.03 9.85 1.64
CA ASN A 15 -18.02 11.13 2.36
C ASN A 15 -16.60 11.68 2.61
N SER A 16 -15.57 10.86 2.51
CA SER A 16 -14.17 11.28 2.74
C SER A 16 -13.46 11.73 1.46
N TRP A 17 -14.03 11.48 0.27
CA TRP A 17 -13.44 11.83 -1.00
C TRP A 17 -13.96 13.19 -1.48
N ASN A 18 -13.05 14.12 -1.62
CA ASN A 18 -13.27 15.45 -2.23
C ASN A 18 -12.25 15.69 -3.36
N ALA A 19 -12.39 16.79 -4.09
CA ALA A 19 -11.52 17.12 -5.21
C ALA A 19 -10.02 17.21 -4.81
N GLU A 20 -9.73 17.72 -3.61
CA GLU A 20 -8.37 17.84 -3.10
C GLU A 20 -7.75 16.45 -2.85
N ASN A 21 -8.50 15.52 -2.25
CA ASN A 21 -8.04 14.17 -2.00
C ASN A 21 -7.88 13.36 -3.29
N LEU A 22 -8.80 13.53 -4.25
CA LEU A 22 -8.69 12.91 -5.57
C LEU A 22 -7.46 13.41 -6.34
N ALA A 23 -7.10 14.68 -6.22
CA ALA A 23 -5.94 15.26 -6.89
C ALA A 23 -4.59 14.67 -6.39
N LYS A 24 -4.57 14.00 -5.25
CA LYS A 24 -3.39 13.31 -4.71
C LYS A 24 -3.20 11.92 -5.30
N MET A 25 -4.20 11.39 -6.02
CA MET A 25 -4.14 10.07 -6.62
C MET A 25 -3.63 10.17 -8.06
N PRO A 26 -2.81 9.21 -8.52
CA PRO A 26 -2.45 9.13 -9.93
C PRO A 26 -3.70 8.90 -10.79
N GLU A 27 -3.74 9.55 -11.96
CA GLU A 27 -4.87 9.45 -12.87
C GLU A 27 -5.19 7.98 -13.26
N TYR A 28 -4.16 7.18 -13.53
CA TYR A 28 -4.31 5.76 -13.88
C TYR A 28 -4.91 4.91 -12.76
N TYR A 29 -4.94 5.41 -11.52
CA TYR A 29 -5.54 4.71 -10.40
C TYR A 29 -7.06 4.87 -10.37
N ILE A 30 -7.58 5.89 -11.04
CA ILE A 30 -9.01 6.15 -11.22
C ILE A 30 -9.44 5.47 -12.52
N MET A 31 -9.57 4.14 -12.48
CA MET A 31 -9.94 3.36 -13.65
C MET A 31 -11.39 3.60 -14.05
N HIS A 32 -11.61 3.92 -15.32
CA HIS A 32 -12.93 4.07 -15.86
C HIS A 32 -13.65 2.70 -15.97
N LEU A 33 -14.94 2.67 -15.68
CA LEU A 33 -15.74 1.42 -15.68
C LEU A 33 -15.74 0.68 -17.03
N ASN A 34 -15.47 1.40 -18.12
CA ASN A 34 -15.48 0.86 -19.49
C ASN A 34 -14.10 0.45 -19.99
N GLU A 35 -13.05 0.63 -19.19
CA GLU A 35 -11.67 0.31 -19.52
C GLU A 35 -11.21 -0.91 -18.74
N ASP A 36 -10.33 -1.69 -19.34
CA ASP A 36 -9.56 -2.70 -18.62
C ASP A 36 -8.29 -2.09 -18.02
N MET A 37 -7.60 -2.87 -17.20
CA MET A 37 -6.37 -2.42 -16.54
C MET A 37 -5.29 -1.99 -17.53
N VAL A 38 -5.17 -2.67 -18.67
CA VAL A 38 -4.16 -2.34 -19.69
C VAL A 38 -4.47 -0.97 -20.31
N GLN A 39 -5.73 -0.73 -20.67
CA GLN A 39 -6.18 0.54 -21.24
C GLN A 39 -5.97 1.70 -20.26
N SER A 40 -6.23 1.49 -18.98
CA SER A 40 -6.07 2.54 -17.95
C SER A 40 -4.61 2.81 -17.58
N VAL A 41 -3.74 1.78 -17.58
CA VAL A 41 -2.36 1.92 -17.09
C VAL A 41 -1.35 2.23 -18.20
N MET A 42 -1.50 1.64 -19.38
CA MET A 42 -0.51 1.80 -20.47
C MET A 42 -0.24 3.24 -20.92
N PRO A 43 -1.23 4.16 -20.95
CA PRO A 43 -0.96 5.56 -21.27
C PRO A 43 0.00 6.24 -20.29
N HIS A 44 0.07 5.75 -19.06
CA HIS A 44 0.90 6.27 -17.97
C HIS A 44 2.17 5.46 -17.75
N TYR A 45 2.43 4.44 -18.60
CA TYR A 45 3.61 3.61 -18.47
C TYR A 45 4.87 4.47 -18.66
N PRO A 46 5.83 4.43 -17.70
CA PRO A 46 7.02 5.26 -17.78
C PRO A 46 7.84 4.91 -19.03
N GLN A 47 8.29 5.93 -19.75
CA GLN A 47 9.15 5.78 -20.93
C GLN A 47 10.57 5.30 -20.58
N SER A 48 10.94 5.36 -19.30
CA SER A 48 12.22 4.91 -18.77
C SER A 48 12.06 3.74 -17.81
N ASN A 49 13.02 2.84 -17.81
CA ASN A 49 13.08 1.71 -16.88
C ASN A 49 13.47 2.18 -15.47
N CYS A 50 12.62 2.98 -14.84
CA CYS A 50 12.88 3.55 -13.52
C CYS A 50 13.08 2.49 -12.41
N TYR A 51 12.60 1.27 -12.62
CA TYR A 51 12.78 0.14 -11.71
C TYR A 51 14.23 -0.41 -11.71
N GLU A 52 15.02 -0.18 -12.75
CA GLU A 52 16.41 -0.67 -12.85
C GLU A 52 17.31 -0.16 -11.72
N ASN A 53 16.93 0.94 -11.09
CA ASN A 53 17.68 1.51 -9.97
C ASN A 53 17.52 0.72 -8.65
N TRP A 54 16.46 -0.08 -8.51
CA TRP A 54 16.13 -0.79 -7.26
C TRP A 54 15.69 -2.24 -7.47
N LEU A 55 15.55 -2.69 -8.72
CA LEU A 55 15.19 -4.06 -9.08
C LEU A 55 16.06 -4.51 -10.25
N ASN A 56 17.12 -5.25 -9.96
CA ASN A 56 17.98 -5.80 -11.01
C ASN A 56 17.37 -7.07 -11.63
N ASP A 57 17.95 -7.54 -12.73
CA ASP A 57 17.43 -8.69 -13.49
C ASP A 57 17.36 -9.97 -12.66
N GLN A 58 18.29 -10.19 -11.73
CA GLN A 58 18.30 -11.38 -10.87
C GLN A 58 17.15 -11.33 -9.87
N GLU A 59 16.87 -10.17 -9.29
CA GLU A 59 15.74 -9.94 -8.40
C GLU A 59 14.42 -10.07 -9.15
N LEU A 60 14.33 -9.51 -10.36
CA LEU A 60 13.16 -9.66 -11.23
C LEU A 60 12.90 -11.13 -11.58
N GLU A 61 13.95 -11.92 -11.82
CA GLU A 61 13.83 -13.35 -12.09
C GLU A 61 13.21 -14.11 -10.91
N VAL A 62 13.52 -13.74 -9.68
CA VAL A 62 12.89 -14.35 -8.48
C VAL A 62 11.38 -14.15 -8.50
N TYR A 63 10.89 -12.95 -8.81
CA TYR A 63 9.46 -12.68 -8.96
C TYR A 63 8.85 -13.49 -10.09
N THR A 64 9.48 -13.45 -11.25
CA THR A 64 9.02 -14.17 -12.46
C THR A 64 8.88 -15.66 -12.18
N ASN A 65 9.90 -16.28 -11.62
CA ASN A 65 9.88 -17.70 -11.28
C ASN A 65 8.83 -18.05 -10.23
N SER A 66 8.64 -17.17 -9.23
CA SER A 66 7.61 -17.36 -8.21
C SER A 66 6.21 -17.33 -8.80
N PHE A 67 5.90 -16.34 -9.64
CA PHE A 67 4.59 -16.25 -10.30
C PHE A 67 4.38 -17.33 -11.37
N PHE A 68 5.43 -17.72 -12.06
CA PHE A 68 5.37 -18.83 -13.02
C PHE A 68 5.01 -20.15 -12.32
N LYS A 69 5.61 -20.41 -11.17
CA LYS A 69 5.34 -21.63 -10.37
C LYS A 69 3.98 -21.63 -9.70
N ASN A 70 3.58 -20.51 -9.10
CA ASN A 70 2.44 -20.42 -8.21
C ASN A 70 1.21 -19.76 -8.85
N SER A 71 1.33 -19.24 -10.08
CA SER A 71 0.37 -18.34 -10.72
C SER A 71 0.11 -17.04 -9.93
N PHE A 72 -0.70 -16.16 -10.49
CA PHE A 72 -1.16 -14.93 -9.80
C PHE A 72 -2.34 -15.18 -8.86
N GLN A 73 -2.90 -16.38 -8.87
CA GLN A 73 -4.13 -16.69 -8.12
C GLN A 73 -4.02 -16.43 -6.60
N PRO A 74 -2.93 -16.81 -5.91
CA PRO A 74 -2.79 -16.51 -4.48
C PRO A 74 -2.76 -15.01 -4.17
N ALA A 75 -2.04 -14.23 -4.97
CA ALA A 75 -1.99 -12.77 -4.81
C ALA A 75 -3.37 -12.13 -5.04
N LEU A 76 -4.12 -12.62 -6.03
CA LEU A 76 -5.48 -12.17 -6.31
C LEU A 76 -6.48 -12.54 -5.22
N ASN A 77 -6.28 -13.67 -4.56
CA ASN A 77 -7.15 -14.08 -3.45
C ASN A 77 -7.09 -13.11 -2.28
N TRP A 78 -5.94 -12.49 -2.04
CA TRP A 78 -5.83 -11.42 -1.04
C TRP A 78 -6.86 -10.30 -1.29
N TYR A 79 -6.90 -9.79 -2.52
CA TYR A 79 -7.85 -8.74 -2.90
C TYR A 79 -9.31 -9.22 -2.87
N ARG A 80 -9.58 -10.46 -3.28
CA ARG A 80 -10.92 -11.05 -3.21
C ARG A 80 -11.41 -11.17 -1.78
N CYS A 81 -10.54 -11.57 -0.84
CA CYS A 81 -10.87 -11.59 0.57
C CYS A 81 -11.17 -10.19 1.09
N MET A 82 -10.38 -9.19 0.72
CA MET A 82 -10.59 -7.81 1.17
C MET A 82 -11.94 -7.23 0.74
N THR A 83 -12.45 -7.63 -0.44
CA THR A 83 -13.72 -7.13 -1.00
C THR A 83 -14.94 -7.96 -0.62
N SER A 84 -14.75 -9.16 -0.07
CA SER A 84 -15.84 -10.06 0.33
C SER A 84 -16.20 -9.90 1.81
N ASN A 85 -17.45 -9.59 2.10
CA ASN A 85 -17.93 -9.51 3.47
C ASN A 85 -17.90 -10.86 4.20
N ASP A 86 -18.17 -11.94 3.48
CA ASP A 86 -18.22 -13.29 4.04
C ASP A 86 -16.81 -13.78 4.39
N LEU A 87 -15.86 -13.59 3.47
CA LEU A 87 -14.47 -14.00 3.66
C LEU A 87 -13.72 -13.15 4.70
N ASN A 88 -14.23 -11.96 5.02
CA ASN A 88 -13.68 -11.07 6.05
C ASN A 88 -14.39 -11.21 7.40
N SER A 89 -15.34 -12.09 7.54
CA SER A 89 -16.14 -12.25 8.78
C SER A 89 -15.26 -12.46 10.00
N ASP A 90 -14.22 -13.28 9.88
CA ASP A 90 -13.31 -13.61 10.97
C ASP A 90 -12.49 -12.41 11.48
N LEU A 91 -12.22 -11.43 10.60
CA LEU A 91 -11.52 -10.21 10.99
C LEU A 91 -12.37 -9.27 11.85
N ARG A 92 -13.70 -9.46 11.88
CA ARG A 92 -14.63 -8.61 12.67
C ARG A 92 -14.40 -8.73 14.18
N ILE A 93 -13.80 -9.84 14.65
CA ILE A 93 -13.41 -10.00 16.06
C ILE A 93 -12.43 -8.92 16.53
N PHE A 94 -11.70 -8.31 15.60
CA PHE A 94 -10.76 -7.22 15.87
C PHE A 94 -11.37 -5.82 15.68
N SER A 95 -12.67 -5.74 15.34
CA SER A 95 -13.34 -4.46 15.11
C SER A 95 -13.29 -3.58 16.36
N GLY A 96 -12.75 -2.37 16.22
CA GLY A 96 -12.58 -1.41 17.31
C GLY A 96 -11.43 -1.71 18.28
N LYS A 97 -10.69 -2.80 18.10
CA LYS A 97 -9.52 -3.12 18.93
C LYS A 97 -8.39 -2.14 18.67
N LYS A 98 -7.80 -1.63 19.74
CA LYS A 98 -6.62 -0.77 19.68
C LYS A 98 -5.33 -1.56 19.51
N ILE A 99 -4.34 -0.91 18.92
CA ILE A 99 -2.95 -1.43 18.85
C ILE A 99 -2.22 -0.91 20.07
N GLU A 100 -1.91 -1.81 20.99
CA GLU A 100 -1.36 -1.47 22.32
C GLU A 100 0.17 -1.60 22.36
N VAL A 101 0.78 -2.17 21.34
CA VAL A 101 2.24 -2.28 21.21
C VAL A 101 2.82 -1.01 20.59
N PRO A 102 4.11 -0.70 20.84
CA PRO A 102 4.79 0.36 20.10
C PRO A 102 4.67 0.14 18.59
N SER A 103 4.27 1.19 17.89
CA SER A 103 4.00 1.12 16.45
C SER A 103 4.48 2.37 15.74
N CYS A 104 4.92 2.24 14.50
CA CYS A 104 5.24 3.34 13.61
C CYS A 104 4.69 3.07 12.21
N PHE A 105 4.66 4.11 11.40
CA PHE A 105 4.29 4.02 9.98
C PHE A 105 5.49 4.40 9.12
N ILE A 106 5.79 3.59 8.11
CA ILE A 106 6.86 3.84 7.15
C ILE A 106 6.27 3.79 5.75
N ALA A 107 6.51 4.82 4.96
CA ALA A 107 6.11 4.89 3.56
C ALA A 107 7.13 5.67 2.72
N GLY A 108 7.09 5.48 1.41
CA GLY A 108 7.87 6.30 0.49
C GLY A 108 7.22 7.68 0.28
N GLU A 109 8.04 8.68 0.01
CA GLU A 109 7.60 10.05 -0.28
C GLU A 109 6.64 10.11 -1.49
N LYS A 110 6.87 9.23 -2.46
CA LYS A 110 6.09 9.14 -3.70
C LYS A 110 4.98 8.09 -3.64
N ASP A 111 4.72 7.53 -2.45
CA ASP A 111 3.69 6.52 -2.28
C ASP A 111 2.30 7.17 -2.21
N TRP A 112 1.56 7.08 -3.33
CA TRP A 112 0.18 7.53 -3.39
C TRP A 112 -0.77 6.68 -2.50
N GLY A 113 -0.35 5.46 -2.11
CA GLY A 113 -1.14 4.57 -1.27
C GLY A 113 -1.52 5.16 0.09
N ILE A 114 -0.73 6.10 0.61
CA ILE A 114 -1.02 6.83 1.85
C ILE A 114 -2.27 7.71 1.76
N TYR A 115 -2.70 8.06 0.54
CA TYR A 115 -3.87 8.90 0.28
C TYR A 115 -5.11 8.10 -0.13
N GLN A 116 -4.99 6.77 -0.29
CA GLN A 116 -6.06 5.89 -0.75
C GLN A 116 -7.33 5.95 0.11
N LYS A 117 -7.18 6.23 1.41
CA LYS A 117 -8.30 6.39 2.33
C LYS A 117 -8.11 7.67 3.12
N PRO A 118 -8.74 8.78 2.71
CA PRO A 118 -8.62 10.05 3.39
C PRO A 118 -8.97 9.94 4.89
N GLY A 119 -8.12 10.51 5.74
CA GLY A 119 -8.28 10.49 7.20
C GLY A 119 -7.87 9.18 7.89
N ALA A 120 -7.57 8.10 7.14
CA ALA A 120 -7.23 6.82 7.76
C ALA A 120 -5.91 6.88 8.54
N LEU A 121 -4.93 7.60 8.02
CA LEU A 121 -3.63 7.75 8.64
C LEU A 121 -3.74 8.53 9.96
N GLU A 122 -4.50 9.61 9.96
CA GLU A 122 -4.77 10.42 11.15
C GLU A 122 -5.55 9.63 12.22
N ILE A 123 -6.51 8.81 11.80
CA ILE A 123 -7.24 7.92 12.71
C ILE A 123 -6.29 6.86 13.30
N MET A 124 -5.43 6.29 12.49
CA MET A 124 -4.42 5.33 12.97
C MET A 124 -3.52 5.96 14.02
N GLU A 125 -2.98 7.13 13.74
CA GLU A 125 -2.03 7.84 14.59
C GLU A 125 -2.65 8.32 15.91
N ASN A 126 -3.85 8.90 15.85
CA ASN A 126 -4.46 9.56 16.98
C ASN A 126 -5.40 8.66 17.80
N ASN A 127 -5.95 7.61 17.20
CA ASN A 127 -7.00 6.83 17.81
C ASN A 127 -6.73 5.33 17.93
N LEU A 128 -6.05 4.73 16.93
CA LEU A 128 -5.92 3.27 16.89
C LEU A 128 -4.64 2.77 17.52
N CYS A 129 -3.53 3.48 17.36
CA CYS A 129 -2.23 3.10 17.92
C CYS A 129 -1.95 3.84 19.22
N LEU A 130 -2.12 3.16 20.37
CA LEU A 130 -1.98 3.79 21.71
C LEU A 130 -0.54 4.23 21.99
N HIS A 131 0.44 3.55 21.41
CA HIS A 131 1.86 3.84 21.59
C HIS A 131 2.51 4.16 20.24
N TYR A 132 1.89 5.06 19.47
CA TYR A 132 2.40 5.50 18.19
C TYR A 132 3.72 6.28 18.32
N LYS A 133 4.73 5.89 17.54
CA LYS A 133 6.11 6.42 17.62
C LYS A 133 6.49 7.29 16.42
N GLY A 134 5.56 7.55 15.54
CA GLY A 134 5.74 8.48 14.45
C GLY A 134 5.57 7.91 13.06
N ARG A 135 5.54 8.84 12.12
CA ARG A 135 5.47 8.63 10.68
C ARG A 135 6.85 8.88 10.08
N HIS A 136 7.38 7.90 9.38
CA HIS A 136 8.68 7.96 8.71
C HIS A 136 8.47 7.93 7.20
N ILE A 137 8.70 9.08 6.56
CA ILE A 137 8.60 9.21 5.11
C ILE A 137 10.00 9.11 4.51
N ILE A 138 10.22 8.06 3.73
CA ILE A 138 11.52 7.76 3.10
C ILE A 138 11.60 8.53 1.77
N GLN A 139 12.62 9.37 1.67
CA GLN A 139 12.83 10.22 0.50
C GLN A 139 13.16 9.40 -0.75
N ASN A 140 12.68 9.88 -1.89
CA ASN A 140 12.90 9.29 -3.22
C ASN A 140 12.39 7.86 -3.41
N ALA A 141 11.60 7.33 -2.50
CA ALA A 141 10.96 6.02 -2.60
C ALA A 141 9.46 6.14 -2.87
N GLY A 142 8.92 5.17 -3.58
CA GLY A 142 7.49 5.02 -3.88
C GLY A 142 6.83 3.95 -3.01
N HIS A 143 5.89 3.22 -3.62
CA HIS A 143 5.05 2.25 -2.93
C HIS A 143 5.81 1.04 -2.38
N TRP A 144 6.85 0.60 -3.07
CA TRP A 144 7.70 -0.52 -2.65
C TRP A 144 8.89 -0.05 -1.82
N VAL A 145 8.64 0.80 -0.84
CA VAL A 145 9.64 1.52 -0.06
C VAL A 145 10.77 0.63 0.48
N GLN A 146 10.46 -0.58 0.92
CA GLN A 146 11.43 -1.54 1.45
C GLN A 146 12.37 -2.12 0.39
N GLN A 147 12.01 -2.04 -0.90
CA GLN A 147 12.88 -2.41 -2.01
C GLN A 147 13.58 -1.20 -2.61
N GLU A 148 12.81 -0.12 -2.81
CA GLU A 148 13.30 1.09 -3.45
C GLU A 148 14.37 1.81 -2.62
N ASN A 149 14.27 1.75 -1.28
CA ASN A 149 15.26 2.32 -0.35
C ASN A 149 15.39 1.45 0.92
N HIS A 150 15.88 0.23 0.73
CA HIS A 150 16.03 -0.75 1.83
C HIS A 150 16.96 -0.29 2.94
N VAL A 151 17.97 0.54 2.64
CA VAL A 151 18.95 1.03 3.62
C VAL A 151 18.28 1.94 4.65
N ASP A 152 17.54 2.95 4.20
CA ASP A 152 16.86 3.87 5.11
C ASP A 152 15.70 3.20 5.84
N VAL A 153 14.99 2.27 5.20
CA VAL A 153 13.96 1.46 5.87
C VAL A 153 14.59 0.61 6.98
N ALA A 154 15.67 -0.10 6.68
CA ALA A 154 16.35 -0.93 7.68
C ALA A 154 16.87 -0.09 8.86
N LYS A 155 17.47 1.07 8.59
CA LYS A 155 17.91 2.01 9.63
C LYS A 155 16.75 2.47 10.49
N THR A 156 15.66 2.90 9.87
CA THR A 156 14.44 3.35 10.57
C THR A 156 13.89 2.26 11.50
N LEU A 157 13.84 1.01 11.01
CA LEU A 157 13.38 -0.13 11.82
C LEU A 157 14.32 -0.43 12.98
N ILE A 158 15.64 -0.44 12.75
CA ILE A 158 16.63 -0.67 13.81
C ILE A 158 16.53 0.41 14.90
N ASP A 159 16.43 1.67 14.48
CA ASP A 159 16.29 2.78 15.41
C ASP A 159 14.96 2.70 16.19
N PHE A 160 13.87 2.35 15.51
CA PHE A 160 12.58 2.11 16.16
C PHE A 160 12.67 1.02 17.23
N PHE A 161 13.26 -0.13 16.93
CA PHE A 161 13.38 -1.23 17.88
C PHE A 161 14.27 -0.86 19.07
N LYS A 162 15.42 -0.21 18.83
CA LYS A 162 16.32 0.22 19.89
C LYS A 162 15.66 1.24 20.82
N ASN A 163 15.02 2.26 20.26
CA ASN A 163 14.39 3.34 21.01
C ASN A 163 13.18 2.89 21.83
N ASN A 164 12.62 1.74 21.55
CA ASN A 164 11.48 1.18 22.26
C ASN A 164 11.82 -0.06 23.09
N ASN A 165 13.11 -0.38 23.26
CA ASN A 165 13.61 -1.53 24.04
C ASN A 165 12.97 -2.87 23.58
N LEU A 166 12.89 -3.07 22.27
CA LEU A 166 12.29 -4.26 21.67
C LEU A 166 13.34 -5.31 21.23
N PHE A 167 14.58 -5.12 21.60
CA PHE A 167 15.68 -6.09 21.50
C PHE A 167 16.13 -6.51 22.89
#